data_6e958e6f567e0ea5b719703dfddb4946
#
_entry.id   6e958e6f567e0ea5b719703dfddb4946
#
_cell.length_a   1.000
_cell.length_b   1.000
_cell.length_c   1.000
_cell.angle_alpha   90.00
_cell.angle_beta   90.00
_cell.angle_gamma   90.00
#
_symmetry.space_group_name_H-M   'P 1'
#
loop_
_entity.id
_entity.type
_entity.pdbx_description
1 polymer ?
#
loop_
_entity_poly.entity_id
_entity_poly.type
_entity_poly.pdbx_seq_one_letter_code
_entity_poly.pdbx_strand_id
1 'polypeptide(L)'
;MEDMKIVTINETDSDRYYWDEIRGEMGGLDKLKEDWNYMGVRNRTGFFTLKKTPFKIDARSVLSNLYEELAESEMGYEDLYERLDADTTEKYVKELQKVLDKINDFPTATAYTYDSYINPAVRYEGY
;
A
#
# COMPACT_ATOMS: atom_id res chain seq x y z
N MET A 1 -10.50 -13.85 -2.80
CA MET A 1 -9.94 -12.90 -1.81
C MET A 1 -9.53 -13.67 -0.58
N GLU A 2 -8.28 -13.57 -0.21
CA GLU A 2 -7.82 -14.23 1.01
C GLU A 2 -8.46 -13.55 2.23
N ASP A 3 -8.87 -14.36 3.20
CA ASP A 3 -9.40 -13.83 4.44
C ASP A 3 -8.28 -13.16 5.22
N MET A 4 -8.52 -11.95 5.67
CA MET A 4 -7.57 -11.22 6.48
C MET A 4 -7.42 -11.89 7.85
N LYS A 5 -6.18 -12.05 8.30
CA LYS A 5 -5.90 -12.60 9.62
C LYS A 5 -6.46 -11.70 10.71
N ILE A 6 -7.04 -12.30 11.74
CA ILE A 6 -7.51 -11.59 12.93
C ILE A 6 -6.51 -11.84 14.05
N VAL A 7 -6.02 -10.76 14.67
CA VAL A 7 -5.06 -10.82 15.77
C VAL A 7 -5.62 -10.08 16.97
N THR A 8 -5.06 -10.32 18.15
CA THR A 8 -5.37 -9.53 19.34
C THR A 8 -4.38 -8.37 19.45
N ILE A 9 -4.76 -7.35 20.22
CA ILE A 9 -3.85 -6.23 20.52
C ILE A 9 -2.54 -6.71 21.15
N ASN A 10 -2.59 -7.81 21.89
CA ASN A 10 -1.41 -8.39 22.55
C ASN A 10 -0.42 -9.02 21.58
N GLU A 11 -0.89 -9.45 20.41
CA GLU A 11 -0.08 -10.06 19.37
C GLU A 11 0.57 -9.05 18.43
N THR A 12 0.23 -7.76 18.56
CA THR A 12 0.76 -6.72 17.69
C THR A 12 2.14 -6.27 18.11
N ASP A 13 2.94 -5.85 17.14
CA ASP A 13 4.28 -5.33 17.35
C ASP A 13 4.22 -3.81 17.57
N SER A 14 4.74 -3.35 18.72
CA SER A 14 4.71 -1.93 19.09
C SER A 14 5.50 -1.02 18.14
N ASP A 15 6.44 -1.57 17.40
CA ASP A 15 7.24 -0.81 16.42
C ASP A 15 6.51 -0.57 15.10
N ARG A 16 5.35 -1.18 14.92
CA ARG A 16 4.58 -1.08 13.69
C ARG A 16 3.46 -0.06 13.82
N TYR A 17 2.73 0.13 12.72
CA TYR A 17 1.67 1.13 12.62
C TYR A 17 0.31 0.45 12.48
N TYR A 18 -0.74 1.21 12.83
CA TYR A 18 -2.12 0.82 12.62
C TYR A 18 -2.83 1.80 11.68
N TRP A 19 -3.92 1.35 11.10
CA TRP A 19 -4.88 2.19 10.37
C TRP A 19 -6.23 2.10 11.06
N ASP A 20 -6.82 3.27 11.34
CA ASP A 20 -8.18 3.39 11.85
C ASP A 20 -9.09 3.69 10.67
N GLU A 21 -9.82 2.70 10.21
CA GLU A 21 -10.69 2.80 9.04
C GLU A 21 -11.90 3.70 9.28
N ILE A 22 -12.38 3.77 10.51
CA ILE A 22 -13.56 4.56 10.86
C ILE A 22 -13.23 6.05 10.87
N ARG A 23 -12.08 6.41 11.46
CA ARG A 23 -11.64 7.81 11.58
C ARG A 23 -10.70 8.26 10.46
N GLY A 24 -10.17 7.32 9.67
CA GLY A 24 -9.22 7.64 8.60
C GLY A 24 -7.88 8.13 9.12
N GLU A 25 -7.38 7.53 10.19
CA GLU A 25 -6.13 7.95 10.83
C GLU A 25 -5.12 6.80 10.92
N MET A 26 -3.83 7.15 10.81
CA MET A 26 -2.72 6.22 11.00
C MET A 26 -1.94 6.62 12.25
N GLY A 27 -1.48 5.64 13.00
CA GLY A 27 -0.65 5.89 14.18
C GLY A 27 0.19 4.70 14.56
N GLY A 28 1.04 4.87 15.57
CA GLY A 28 1.88 3.80 16.10
C GLY A 28 1.09 2.85 17.00
N LEU A 29 1.38 1.56 16.90
CA LEU A 29 0.73 0.54 17.74
C LEU A 29 1.11 0.70 19.21
N ASP A 30 2.27 1.24 19.54
CA ASP A 30 2.66 1.56 20.90
C ASP A 30 1.67 2.52 21.56
N LYS A 31 1.26 3.56 20.86
CA LYS A 31 0.26 4.52 21.33
C LYS A 31 -1.13 3.91 21.42
N LEU A 32 -1.51 3.09 20.45
CA LEU A 32 -2.80 2.41 20.48
C LEU A 32 -2.93 1.50 21.70
N LYS A 33 -1.86 0.80 22.07
CA LYS A 33 -1.82 -0.05 23.25
C LYS A 33 -2.05 0.74 24.53
N GLU A 34 -1.45 1.94 24.65
CA GLU A 34 -1.65 2.81 25.80
C GLU A 34 -3.12 3.17 26.01
N ASP A 35 -3.85 3.40 24.93
CA ASP A 35 -5.24 3.86 24.97
C ASP A 35 -6.26 2.73 24.90
N TRP A 36 -5.83 1.54 24.52
CA TRP A 36 -6.73 0.43 24.16
C TRP A 36 -7.72 0.08 25.26
N ASN A 37 -7.25 -0.09 26.50
CA ASN A 37 -8.12 -0.49 27.62
C ASN A 37 -9.05 0.62 28.11
N TYR A 38 -8.73 1.87 27.76
CA TYR A 38 -9.59 3.01 28.10
C TYR A 38 -10.75 3.18 27.13
N MET A 39 -10.66 2.55 25.95
CA MET A 39 -11.74 2.56 24.98
C MET A 39 -12.71 1.42 25.24
N GLY A 40 -14.02 1.66 25.03
CA GLY A 40 -14.99 0.58 25.00
C GLY A 40 -14.82 -0.27 23.73
N VAL A 41 -15.38 -1.48 23.76
CA VAL A 41 -15.30 -2.43 22.63
C VAL A 41 -15.75 -1.77 21.32
N ARG A 42 -16.80 -0.96 21.37
CA ARG A 42 -17.33 -0.25 20.22
C ARG A 42 -16.29 0.68 19.59
N ASN A 43 -15.51 1.37 20.41
CA ASN A 43 -14.49 2.31 19.96
C ASN A 43 -13.20 1.63 19.50
N ARG A 44 -13.02 0.36 19.83
CA ARG A 44 -11.88 -0.46 19.40
C ARG A 44 -12.10 -1.09 18.01
N THR A 45 -13.27 -0.88 17.42
CA THR A 45 -13.62 -1.46 16.12
C THR A 45 -13.01 -0.66 15.00
N GLY A 46 -12.52 -1.33 13.95
CA GLY A 46 -12.02 -0.69 12.75
C GLY A 46 -10.52 -0.46 12.71
N PHE A 47 -9.75 -1.09 13.60
CA PHE A 47 -8.30 -0.98 13.61
C PHE A 47 -7.65 -2.15 12.89
N PHE A 48 -6.72 -1.82 12.00
CA PHE A 48 -5.93 -2.80 11.23
C PHE A 48 -4.46 -2.56 11.48
N THR A 49 -3.69 -3.64 11.56
CA THR A 49 -2.24 -3.51 11.55
C THR A 49 -1.76 -3.29 10.12
N LEU A 50 -0.67 -2.55 9.97
CA LEU A 50 -0.09 -2.25 8.67
C LEU A 50 1.29 -2.91 8.55
N LYS A 51 1.64 -3.28 7.33
CA LYS A 51 2.98 -3.73 6.98
C LYS A 51 3.54 -2.83 5.88
N LYS A 52 4.86 -2.66 5.88
CA LYS A 52 5.54 -1.99 4.78
C LYS A 52 5.74 -2.97 3.65
N THR A 53 5.33 -2.55 2.46
CA THR A 53 5.50 -3.35 1.24
C THR A 53 6.26 -2.52 0.22
N PRO A 54 7.36 -3.02 -0.35
CA PRO A 54 8.07 -2.30 -1.40
C PRO A 54 7.17 -2.08 -2.61
N PHE A 55 7.29 -0.93 -3.26
CA PHE A 55 6.65 -0.73 -4.55
C PHE A 55 7.30 -1.66 -5.57
N LYS A 56 6.46 -2.19 -6.46
CA LYS A 56 6.91 -2.97 -7.61
C LYS A 56 6.52 -2.22 -8.87
N ILE A 57 7.26 -1.16 -9.16
CA ILE A 57 7.00 -0.34 -10.34
C ILE A 57 7.41 -1.13 -11.57
N ASP A 58 6.47 -1.35 -12.47
CA ASP A 58 6.64 -2.14 -13.67
C ASP A 58 6.72 -1.25 -14.91
N ALA A 59 7.71 -1.49 -15.76
CA ALA A 59 7.97 -0.67 -16.93
C ALA A 59 6.79 -0.65 -17.91
N ARG A 60 6.13 -1.77 -18.14
CA ARG A 60 4.99 -1.84 -19.05
C ARG A 60 3.82 -1.01 -18.56
N SER A 61 3.55 -1.04 -17.26
CA SER A 61 2.48 -0.23 -16.66
C SER A 61 2.79 1.26 -16.74
N VAL A 62 4.05 1.65 -16.50
CA VAL A 62 4.48 3.04 -16.61
C VAL A 62 4.29 3.53 -18.06
N LEU A 63 4.74 2.75 -19.03
CA LEU A 63 4.62 3.12 -20.43
C LEU A 63 3.16 3.15 -20.90
N SER A 64 2.36 2.19 -20.47
CA SER A 64 0.93 2.15 -20.79
C SER A 64 0.22 3.40 -20.29
N ASN A 65 0.46 3.80 -19.05
CA ASN A 65 -0.14 5.00 -18.47
C ASN A 65 0.32 6.26 -19.19
N LEU A 66 1.61 6.34 -19.52
CA LEU A 66 2.15 7.46 -20.28
C LEU A 66 1.51 7.57 -21.66
N TYR A 67 1.36 6.45 -22.37
CA TYR A 67 0.78 6.42 -23.70
C TYR A 67 -0.70 6.80 -23.70
N GLU A 68 -1.43 6.38 -22.66
CA GLU A 68 -2.82 6.80 -22.47
C GLU A 68 -2.94 8.31 -22.28
N GLU A 69 -2.08 8.92 -21.47
CA GLU A 69 -2.06 10.36 -21.26
C GLU A 69 -1.76 11.11 -22.56
N LEU A 70 -0.79 10.63 -23.33
CA LEU A 70 -0.45 11.25 -24.62
C LEU A 70 -1.58 11.13 -25.63
N ALA A 71 -2.24 9.98 -25.69
CA ALA A 71 -3.36 9.74 -26.60
C ALA A 71 -4.59 10.59 -26.26
N GLU A 72 -4.82 10.87 -24.98
CA GLU A 72 -5.94 11.69 -24.51
C GLU A 72 -5.66 13.19 -24.57
N SER A 73 -4.41 13.59 -24.83
CA SER A 73 -4.04 14.99 -24.91
C SER A 73 -4.62 15.65 -26.16
N GLU A 74 -4.71 17.00 -26.17
CA GLU A 74 -5.19 17.76 -27.31
C GLU A 74 -4.34 17.53 -28.58
N MET A 75 -3.09 17.11 -28.43
CA MET A 75 -2.17 16.84 -29.52
C MET A 75 -2.21 15.37 -29.94
N GLY A 76 -2.94 14.53 -29.23
CA GLY A 76 -3.05 13.11 -29.55
C GLY A 76 -3.96 12.84 -30.74
N TYR A 77 -3.63 11.85 -31.54
CA TYR A 77 -4.47 11.38 -32.65
C TYR A 77 -5.01 9.98 -32.32
N GLU A 78 -6.05 9.57 -33.04
CA GLU A 78 -6.90 8.43 -32.71
C GLU A 78 -6.14 7.13 -32.43
N ASP A 79 -5.11 6.79 -33.19
CA ASP A 79 -4.36 5.55 -33.03
C ASP A 79 -2.96 5.73 -32.42
N LEU A 80 -2.76 6.85 -31.69
CA LEU A 80 -1.44 7.15 -31.10
C LEU A 80 -1.00 6.07 -30.10
N TYR A 81 -1.89 5.63 -29.22
CA TYR A 81 -1.57 4.62 -28.21
C TYR A 81 -1.04 3.33 -28.88
N GLU A 82 -1.76 2.82 -29.86
CA GLU A 82 -1.41 1.58 -30.55
C GLU A 82 -0.08 1.70 -31.29
N ARG A 83 0.20 2.86 -31.86
CA ARG A 83 1.47 3.10 -32.55
C ARG A 83 2.65 3.19 -31.59
N LEU A 84 2.48 3.89 -30.48
CA LEU A 84 3.51 3.97 -29.45
C LEU A 84 3.80 2.59 -28.85
N ASP A 85 2.76 1.82 -28.60
CA ASP A 85 2.89 0.46 -28.07
C ASP A 85 3.61 -0.45 -29.09
N ALA A 86 3.27 -0.34 -30.36
CA ALA A 86 3.90 -1.14 -31.43
C ALA A 86 5.38 -0.80 -31.60
N ASP A 87 5.77 0.46 -31.42
CA ASP A 87 7.16 0.90 -31.56
C ASP A 87 7.99 0.60 -30.30
N THR A 88 7.35 0.25 -29.20
CA THR A 88 8.02 -0.08 -27.95
C THR A 88 8.49 -1.53 -27.97
N THR A 89 9.80 -1.73 -28.14
CA THR A 89 10.38 -3.06 -28.19
C THR A 89 10.69 -3.60 -26.79
N GLU A 90 10.86 -4.92 -26.69
CA GLU A 90 11.27 -5.56 -25.44
C GLU A 90 12.60 -5.00 -24.91
N LYS A 91 13.49 -4.58 -25.80
CA LYS A 91 14.75 -3.96 -25.41
C LYS A 91 14.52 -2.69 -24.58
N TYR A 92 13.61 -1.83 -25.04
CA TYR A 92 13.30 -0.58 -24.33
C TYR A 92 12.60 -0.85 -22.99
N VAL A 93 11.70 -1.81 -22.97
CA VAL A 93 11.03 -2.23 -21.73
C VAL A 93 12.05 -2.71 -20.70
N LYS A 94 13.00 -3.55 -21.11
CA LYS A 94 14.04 -4.07 -20.21
C LYS A 94 14.98 -2.98 -19.72
N GLU A 95 15.35 -2.03 -20.58
CA GLU A 95 16.20 -0.90 -20.19
C GLU A 95 15.50 -0.01 -19.16
N LEU A 96 14.23 0.29 -19.38
CA LEU A 96 13.44 1.06 -18.42
C LEU A 96 13.27 0.30 -17.11
N GLN A 97 13.00 -1.01 -17.18
CA GLN A 97 12.83 -1.83 -15.99
C GLN A 97 14.09 -1.84 -15.11
N LYS A 98 15.28 -1.82 -15.71
CA LYS A 98 16.53 -1.72 -14.93
C LYS A 98 16.59 -0.45 -14.09
N VAL A 99 16.14 0.67 -14.63
CA VAL A 99 16.08 1.94 -13.89
C VAL A 99 15.02 1.85 -12.79
N LEU A 100 13.84 1.32 -13.12
CA LEU A 100 12.75 1.18 -12.16
C LEU A 100 13.10 0.21 -11.03
N ASP A 101 13.87 -0.84 -11.32
CA ASP A 101 14.34 -1.77 -10.29
C ASP A 101 15.22 -1.05 -9.25
N LYS A 102 16.04 -0.11 -9.68
CA LYS A 102 16.83 0.72 -8.75
C LYS A 102 15.94 1.60 -7.88
N ILE A 103 14.89 2.17 -8.45
CA ILE A 103 13.91 2.98 -7.71
C ILE A 103 13.15 2.10 -6.71
N ASN A 104 12.77 0.90 -7.11
CA ASN A 104 12.06 -0.05 -6.24
C ASN A 104 12.90 -0.44 -5.01
N ASP A 105 14.22 -0.35 -5.10
CA ASP A 105 15.13 -0.62 -3.99
C ASP A 105 15.32 0.57 -3.04
N PHE A 106 14.78 1.75 -3.37
CA PHE A 106 14.88 2.89 -2.48
C PHE A 106 14.12 2.62 -1.17
N PRO A 107 14.68 2.93 0.00
CA PRO A 107 13.96 2.77 1.28
C PRO A 107 12.64 3.55 1.33
N THR A 108 12.55 4.65 0.59
CA THR A 108 11.34 5.48 0.50
C THR A 108 10.29 4.93 -0.46
N ALA A 109 10.66 3.98 -1.32
CA ALA A 109 9.75 3.38 -2.30
C ALA A 109 8.93 2.25 -1.66
N THR A 110 8.23 2.57 -0.58
CA THR A 110 7.39 1.62 0.17
C THR A 110 6.01 2.19 0.41
N ALA A 111 5.04 1.30 0.49
CA ALA A 111 3.67 1.62 0.85
C ALA A 111 3.26 0.81 2.08
N TYR A 112 2.26 1.32 2.80
CA TYR A 112 1.65 0.57 3.89
C TYR A 112 0.42 -0.16 3.34
N THR A 113 0.33 -1.45 3.66
CA THR A 113 -0.83 -2.28 3.28
C THR A 113 -1.39 -2.96 4.52
N TYR A 114 -2.67 -3.35 4.48
CA TYR A 114 -3.30 -4.06 5.58
C TYR A 114 -2.64 -5.42 5.77
N ASP A 115 -2.31 -5.72 7.03
CA ASP A 115 -1.73 -7.00 7.42
C ASP A 115 -2.75 -7.86 8.16
N SER A 116 -3.39 -7.30 9.19
CA SER A 116 -4.36 -8.02 10.01
C SER A 116 -5.39 -7.08 10.61
N TYR A 117 -6.52 -7.65 11.03
CA TYR A 117 -7.57 -6.93 11.77
C TYR A 117 -7.39 -7.17 13.26
N ILE A 118 -7.50 -6.11 14.07
CA ILE A 118 -7.34 -6.22 15.53
C ILE A 118 -8.70 -6.51 16.15
N ASN A 119 -8.79 -7.63 16.88
CA ASN A 119 -10.03 -8.03 17.55
C ASN A 119 -10.37 -7.05 18.68
N PRO A 120 -11.50 -6.32 18.60
CA PRO A 120 -11.86 -5.32 19.59
C PRO A 120 -12.27 -5.89 20.94
N ALA A 121 -12.62 -7.17 21.02
CA ALA A 121 -13.11 -7.81 22.22
C ALA A 121 -12.02 -8.14 23.24
N VAL A 122 -10.75 -8.14 22.84
CA VAL A 122 -9.63 -8.56 23.69
C VAL A 122 -8.93 -7.34 24.28
N ARG A 123 -8.72 -7.35 25.59
CA ARG A 123 -8.02 -6.27 26.29
C ARG A 123 -6.50 -6.39 26.10
N TYR A 124 -5.81 -5.27 26.23
CA TYR A 124 -4.35 -5.27 26.27
C TYR A 124 -3.88 -5.69 27.66
N GLU A 125 -2.98 -6.66 27.72
CA GLU A 125 -2.49 -7.26 28.96
C GLU A 125 -1.11 -6.78 29.37
N GLY A 126 -0.55 -5.83 28.65
CA GLY A 126 0.80 -5.31 28.88
C GLY A 126 0.94 -4.34 30.05
N TYR A 127 -0.17 -3.97 30.70
CA TYR A 127 -0.19 -3.08 31.86
C TYR A 127 -0.73 -3.77 33.08
#